data_15bd8486c3a0dbacdce9ac16e6549a90
#
_entry.id   15bd8486c3a0dbacdce9ac16e6549a90
#
_cell.length_a   1.000
_cell.length_b   1.000
_cell.length_c   1.000
_cell.angle_alpha   90.00
_cell.angle_beta   90.00
_cell.angle_gamma   90.00
#
_symmetry.space_group_name_H-M   'P 1'
#
loop_
_entity.id
_entity.type
_entity.pdbx_description
1 polymer ?
#
loop_
_entity_poly.entity_id
_entity_poly.type
_entity_poly.pdbx_seq_one_letter_code
_entity_poly.pdbx_strand_id
1 'polypeptide(L)'
;MKKIRFFALLLMFVLMISLAGCSGSGKKTIGIIQFGSHGSLNNCYDGVIKGLEENGINLDDYDVEYVNSNFDAGVSQTQANNLVNKKAAVIIAIATPSAVAAANAAADSGIPVVYCAVTDASVMENYTNVTGSSDIPDFSKQLEVVTGFMGRNNLKIGVLYSTEESSSPVQVESLKEAAKAYDGMEILDSAVADITTIDTKTNELIDRGVDCFVNLLDNTVVGKLETNILPITNEKKIPVFGSEIEQVKVGCAASASIEYINVGKDSGKAAAQILSGKATSEIPVSRTTEPNNYYNSKVCESLGLTVPSDISLNDTAE
;
A
#
# COMPACT_ATOMS: atom_id res chain seq x y z
N MET A 1 -45.42 -53.28 13.92
CA MET A 1 -44.26 -52.95 13.06
C MET A 1 -44.49 -51.73 12.16
N LYS A 2 -45.64 -51.50 11.55
CA LYS A 2 -45.91 -50.30 10.68
C LYS A 2 -45.89 -48.97 11.49
N LYS A 3 -46.39 -48.89 12.70
CA LYS A 3 -46.43 -47.68 13.56
C LYS A 3 -45.03 -47.24 14.03
N ILE A 4 -44.10 -48.17 14.28
CA ILE A 4 -42.73 -47.86 14.67
C ILE A 4 -41.91 -47.27 13.50
N ARG A 5 -42.14 -47.77 12.29
CA ARG A 5 -41.50 -47.23 11.08
C ARG A 5 -41.99 -45.82 10.72
N PHE A 6 -43.25 -45.51 10.98
CA PHE A 6 -43.81 -44.16 10.77
C PHE A 6 -43.24 -43.15 11.81
N PHE A 7 -43.06 -43.58 13.06
CA PHE A 7 -42.46 -42.75 14.11
C PHE A 7 -40.96 -42.49 13.86
N ALA A 8 -40.24 -43.51 13.37
CA ALA A 8 -38.82 -43.37 13.01
C ALA A 8 -38.61 -42.42 11.80
N LEU A 9 -39.50 -42.47 10.79
CA LEU A 9 -39.47 -41.54 9.63
C LEU A 9 -39.83 -40.11 10.04
N LEU A 10 -40.79 -39.94 10.95
CA LEU A 10 -41.15 -38.61 11.48
C LEU A 10 -40.03 -38.01 12.31
N LEU A 11 -39.32 -38.81 13.11
CA LEU A 11 -38.15 -38.38 13.92
C LEU A 11 -36.97 -37.99 13.01
N MET A 12 -36.75 -38.73 11.91
CA MET A 12 -35.69 -38.41 10.93
C MET A 12 -36.01 -37.14 10.13
N PHE A 13 -37.26 -36.83 9.87
CA PHE A 13 -37.69 -35.59 9.22
C PHE A 13 -37.59 -34.39 10.15
N VAL A 14 -37.85 -34.54 11.44
CA VAL A 14 -37.66 -33.49 12.45
C VAL A 14 -36.18 -33.21 12.70
N LEU A 15 -35.28 -34.24 12.66
CA LEU A 15 -33.85 -34.04 12.72
C LEU A 15 -33.26 -33.31 11.49
N MET A 16 -33.84 -33.51 10.30
CA MET A 16 -33.36 -32.76 9.11
C MET A 16 -33.81 -31.30 9.09
N ILE A 17 -34.88 -30.94 9.78
CA ILE A 17 -35.33 -29.54 9.89
C ILE A 17 -34.52 -28.77 10.93
N SER A 18 -33.96 -29.45 11.93
CA SER A 18 -33.12 -28.81 12.94
C SER A 18 -31.69 -28.50 12.48
N LEU A 19 -31.23 -29.01 11.32
CA LEU A 19 -29.95 -28.61 10.71
C LEU A 19 -30.05 -27.40 9.75
N ALA A 20 -31.30 -26.96 9.43
CA ALA A 20 -31.51 -25.77 8.60
C ALA A 20 -31.68 -24.46 9.39
N GLY A 21 -31.51 -24.47 10.71
CA GLY A 21 -31.89 -23.40 11.61
C GLY A 21 -30.76 -22.68 12.33
N CYS A 22 -29.61 -22.51 11.71
CA CYS A 22 -28.58 -21.56 12.19
C CYS A 22 -27.88 -20.83 11.03
N SER A 23 -28.64 -20.26 10.09
CA SER A 23 -28.15 -19.11 9.35
C SER A 23 -28.45 -17.88 10.21
N GLY A 24 -27.45 -17.41 10.95
CA GLY A 24 -27.53 -16.09 11.56
C GLY A 24 -27.93 -15.10 10.44
N SER A 25 -29.00 -14.37 10.66
CA SER A 25 -29.57 -13.40 9.71
C SER A 25 -28.72 -12.11 9.60
N GLY A 26 -27.44 -12.18 9.89
CA GLY A 26 -26.49 -11.09 9.76
C GLY A 26 -25.76 -11.15 8.41
N LYS A 27 -25.53 -9.99 7.80
CA LYS A 27 -24.67 -9.86 6.64
C LYS A 27 -23.27 -10.34 6.99
N LYS A 28 -22.56 -10.94 6.01
CA LYS A 28 -21.13 -11.27 6.19
C LYS A 28 -20.31 -9.99 6.24
N THR A 29 -19.31 -9.95 7.10
CA THR A 29 -18.42 -8.78 7.24
C THR A 29 -17.30 -8.84 6.22
N ILE A 30 -17.08 -7.74 5.50
CA ILE A 30 -15.85 -7.43 4.76
C ILE A 30 -15.07 -6.43 5.61
N GLY A 31 -13.93 -6.84 6.16
CA GLY A 31 -13.07 -5.93 6.92
C GLY A 31 -12.07 -5.23 6.00
N ILE A 32 -11.90 -3.92 6.12
CA ILE A 32 -10.89 -3.15 5.40
C ILE A 32 -10.07 -2.38 6.42
N ILE A 33 -8.76 -2.67 6.50
CA ILE A 33 -7.80 -1.97 7.38
C ILE A 33 -6.90 -1.13 6.50
N GLN A 34 -6.92 0.19 6.68
CA GLN A 34 -5.99 1.12 6.04
C GLN A 34 -4.98 1.62 7.06
N PHE A 35 -3.67 1.56 6.74
CA PHE A 35 -2.61 1.93 7.68
C PHE A 35 -2.66 3.40 8.09
N GLY A 36 -2.92 4.30 7.14
CA GLY A 36 -3.02 5.74 7.38
C GLY A 36 -3.72 6.44 6.23
N SER A 37 -3.93 7.75 6.34
CA SER A 37 -4.56 8.55 5.29
C SER A 37 -3.55 9.43 4.57
N HIS A 38 -3.28 9.10 3.32
CA HIS A 38 -2.65 9.96 2.31
C HIS A 38 -3.18 9.54 0.93
N GLY A 39 -2.90 10.33 -0.11
CA GLY A 39 -3.52 10.18 -1.43
C GLY A 39 -3.46 8.76 -1.99
N SER A 40 -2.29 8.11 -1.95
CA SER A 40 -2.11 6.76 -2.51
C SER A 40 -2.92 5.70 -1.78
N LEU A 41 -2.93 5.70 -0.44
CA LEU A 41 -3.71 4.72 0.33
C LEU A 41 -5.22 4.98 0.20
N ASN A 42 -5.65 6.23 0.07
CA ASN A 42 -7.04 6.56 -0.22
C ASN A 42 -7.44 6.05 -1.61
N ASN A 43 -6.57 6.22 -2.63
CA ASN A 43 -6.78 5.64 -3.96
C ASN A 43 -6.81 4.10 -3.93
N CYS A 44 -5.99 3.45 -3.08
CA CYS A 44 -6.10 2.00 -2.87
C CYS A 44 -7.49 1.62 -2.34
N TYR A 45 -7.99 2.32 -1.32
CA TYR A 45 -9.33 2.07 -0.77
C TYR A 45 -10.41 2.23 -1.84
N ASP A 46 -10.41 3.34 -2.57
CA ASP A 46 -11.36 3.57 -3.66
C ASP A 46 -11.26 2.50 -4.76
N GLY A 47 -10.04 2.07 -5.06
CA GLY A 47 -9.77 0.96 -5.97
C GLY A 47 -10.33 -0.36 -5.46
N VAL A 48 -10.15 -0.68 -4.19
CA VAL A 48 -10.70 -1.90 -3.55
C VAL A 48 -12.23 -1.92 -3.68
N ILE A 49 -12.91 -0.83 -3.36
CA ILE A 49 -14.37 -0.74 -3.49
C ILE A 49 -14.80 -0.97 -4.94
N LYS A 50 -14.18 -0.24 -5.90
CA LYS A 50 -14.46 -0.43 -7.33
C LYS A 50 -14.17 -1.85 -7.80
N GLY A 51 -13.05 -2.44 -7.36
CA GLY A 51 -12.67 -3.80 -7.73
C GLY A 51 -13.66 -4.86 -7.22
N LEU A 52 -14.22 -4.69 -6.02
CA LEU A 52 -15.30 -5.53 -5.50
C LEU A 52 -16.55 -5.41 -6.38
N GLU A 53 -17.03 -4.18 -6.63
CA GLU A 53 -18.24 -3.92 -7.42
C GLU A 53 -18.13 -4.39 -8.88
N GLU A 54 -17.01 -4.06 -9.55
CA GLU A 54 -16.72 -4.45 -10.93
C GLU A 54 -16.65 -5.98 -11.12
N ASN A 55 -16.41 -6.73 -10.01
CA ASN A 55 -16.39 -8.20 -10.01
C ASN A 55 -17.64 -8.82 -9.36
N GLY A 56 -18.74 -8.08 -9.32
CA GLY A 56 -20.08 -8.59 -9.02
C GLY A 56 -20.42 -8.68 -7.53
N ILE A 57 -19.66 -8.06 -6.65
CA ILE A 57 -19.99 -7.95 -5.22
C ILE A 57 -20.93 -6.76 -5.03
N ASN A 58 -22.17 -7.02 -4.64
CA ASN A 58 -23.07 -5.98 -4.18
C ASN A 58 -22.77 -5.68 -2.71
N LEU A 59 -22.17 -4.53 -2.43
CA LEU A 59 -21.76 -4.15 -1.07
C LEU A 59 -22.94 -4.03 -0.09
N ASP A 60 -24.15 -3.78 -0.60
CA ASP A 60 -25.36 -3.76 0.25
C ASP A 60 -25.69 -5.13 0.86
N ASP A 61 -25.13 -6.23 0.34
CA ASP A 61 -25.31 -7.59 0.88
C ASP A 61 -24.31 -7.90 2.02
N TYR A 62 -23.38 -7.01 2.28
CA TYR A 62 -22.29 -7.17 3.28
C TYR A 62 -22.33 -6.08 4.33
N ASP A 63 -21.70 -6.37 5.47
CA ASP A 63 -21.34 -5.40 6.49
C ASP A 63 -19.87 -4.98 6.22
N VAL A 64 -19.69 -3.85 5.52
CA VAL A 64 -18.35 -3.35 5.17
C VAL A 64 -17.82 -2.52 6.32
N GLU A 65 -16.84 -3.07 7.04
CA GLU A 65 -16.20 -2.40 8.17
C GLU A 65 -14.84 -1.82 7.74
N TYR A 66 -14.80 -0.50 7.57
CA TYR A 66 -13.57 0.24 7.32
C TYR A 66 -12.99 0.79 8.62
N VAL A 67 -11.68 0.58 8.81
CA VAL A 67 -10.92 1.11 9.94
C VAL A 67 -9.59 1.69 9.46
N ASN A 68 -9.17 2.80 10.09
CA ASN A 68 -7.90 3.46 9.81
C ASN A 68 -6.99 3.38 11.04
N SER A 69 -5.75 3.00 10.85
CA SER A 69 -4.79 2.79 11.95
C SER A 69 -3.99 4.04 12.30
N ASN A 70 -4.16 5.15 11.56
CA ASN A 70 -3.48 6.42 11.80
C ASN A 70 -1.95 6.30 11.93
N PHE A 71 -1.35 5.47 11.07
CA PHE A 71 0.09 5.15 11.03
C PHE A 71 0.63 4.45 12.29
N ASP A 72 -0.23 3.70 13.00
CA ASP A 72 0.14 2.93 14.19
C ASP A 72 -0.05 1.42 13.94
N ALA A 73 1.05 0.67 13.93
CA ALA A 73 1.05 -0.77 13.71
C ALA A 73 0.35 -1.55 14.84
N GLY A 74 0.43 -1.06 16.09
CA GLY A 74 -0.27 -1.66 17.23
C GLY A 74 -1.79 -1.49 17.13
N VAL A 75 -2.24 -0.34 16.62
CA VAL A 75 -3.65 -0.09 16.29
C VAL A 75 -4.09 -1.01 15.16
N SER A 76 -3.28 -1.18 14.08
CA SER A 76 -3.55 -2.14 13.01
C SER A 76 -3.74 -3.56 13.55
N GLN A 77 -2.86 -4.01 14.45
CA GLN A 77 -2.96 -5.34 15.07
C GLN A 77 -4.26 -5.49 15.90
N THR A 78 -4.63 -4.47 16.64
CA THR A 78 -5.87 -4.48 17.44
C THR A 78 -7.09 -4.55 16.54
N GLN A 79 -7.12 -3.77 15.45
CA GLN A 79 -8.22 -3.77 14.48
C GLN A 79 -8.33 -5.11 13.75
N ALA A 80 -7.20 -5.71 13.36
CA ALA A 80 -7.15 -7.02 12.74
C ALA A 80 -7.73 -8.12 13.67
N ASN A 81 -7.34 -8.12 14.96
CA ASN A 81 -7.88 -9.04 15.95
C ASN A 81 -9.41 -8.86 16.11
N ASN A 82 -9.91 -7.64 16.07
CA ASN A 82 -11.35 -7.37 16.15
C ASN A 82 -12.11 -7.95 14.95
N LEU A 83 -11.57 -7.80 13.73
CA LEU A 83 -12.18 -8.37 12.52
C LEU A 83 -12.17 -9.91 12.55
N VAL A 84 -11.08 -10.52 13.06
CA VAL A 84 -10.99 -11.97 13.25
C VAL A 84 -12.05 -12.45 14.28
N ASN A 85 -12.18 -11.75 15.40
CA ASN A 85 -13.20 -12.07 16.42
C ASN A 85 -14.63 -11.95 15.88
N LYS A 86 -14.89 -11.02 14.96
CA LYS A 86 -16.16 -10.86 14.23
C LYS A 86 -16.37 -11.92 13.15
N LYS A 87 -15.38 -12.79 12.88
CA LYS A 87 -15.40 -13.80 11.84
C LYS A 87 -15.63 -13.18 10.45
N ALA A 88 -14.88 -12.14 10.13
CA ALA A 88 -14.94 -11.50 8.82
C ALA A 88 -14.81 -12.56 7.70
N ALA A 89 -15.56 -12.39 6.63
CA ALA A 89 -15.51 -13.28 5.47
C ALA A 89 -14.21 -13.12 4.67
N VAL A 90 -13.65 -11.90 4.70
CA VAL A 90 -12.34 -11.53 4.15
C VAL A 90 -11.84 -10.29 4.88
N ILE A 91 -10.54 -10.19 5.08
CA ILE A 91 -9.89 -8.96 5.56
C ILE A 91 -9.03 -8.41 4.42
N ILE A 92 -9.29 -7.17 4.01
CA ILE A 92 -8.49 -6.45 3.04
C ILE A 92 -7.61 -5.47 3.81
N ALA A 93 -6.29 -5.57 3.64
CA ALA A 93 -5.34 -4.80 4.42
C ALA A 93 -4.46 -3.94 3.50
N ILE A 94 -4.58 -2.62 3.63
CA ILE A 94 -3.93 -1.63 2.76
C ILE A 94 -2.65 -1.16 3.44
N ALA A 95 -1.53 -1.27 2.75
CA ALA A 95 -0.13 -1.06 3.13
C ALA A 95 0.48 -2.21 3.96
N THR A 96 1.81 -2.34 3.89
CA THR A 96 2.58 -3.42 4.50
C THR A 96 2.32 -3.60 5.99
N PRO A 97 2.30 -2.55 6.86
CA PRO A 97 2.08 -2.75 8.29
C PRO A 97 0.69 -3.34 8.60
N SER A 98 -0.36 -2.87 7.93
CA SER A 98 -1.71 -3.43 8.09
C SER A 98 -1.82 -4.86 7.56
N ALA A 99 -1.13 -5.16 6.44
CA ALA A 99 -1.10 -6.49 5.85
C ALA A 99 -0.45 -7.52 6.79
N VAL A 100 0.69 -7.17 7.39
CA VAL A 100 1.38 -8.01 8.39
C VAL A 100 0.49 -8.22 9.62
N ALA A 101 -0.13 -7.15 10.13
CA ALA A 101 -1.04 -7.25 11.26
C ALA A 101 -2.25 -8.16 10.99
N ALA A 102 -2.87 -8.02 9.80
CA ALA A 102 -4.00 -8.85 9.39
C ALA A 102 -3.60 -10.32 9.21
N ALA A 103 -2.46 -10.58 8.55
CA ALA A 103 -1.94 -11.93 8.35
C ALA A 103 -1.62 -12.62 9.67
N ASN A 104 -0.96 -11.92 10.61
CA ASN A 104 -0.67 -12.42 11.94
C ASN A 104 -1.97 -12.77 12.71
N ALA A 105 -2.94 -11.86 12.73
CA ALA A 105 -4.20 -12.07 13.43
C ALA A 105 -4.99 -13.25 12.86
N ALA A 106 -4.96 -13.41 11.52
CA ALA A 106 -5.75 -14.42 10.82
C ALA A 106 -5.07 -15.79 10.67
N ALA A 107 -3.80 -15.94 11.07
CA ALA A 107 -2.98 -17.14 10.82
C ALA A 107 -3.66 -18.45 11.27
N ASP A 108 -4.23 -18.47 12.47
CA ASP A 108 -4.86 -19.66 13.06
C ASP A 108 -6.37 -19.72 12.80
N SER A 109 -6.99 -18.66 12.27
CA SER A 109 -8.44 -18.57 12.08
C SER A 109 -8.90 -19.13 10.74
N GLY A 110 -8.00 -19.20 9.75
CA GLY A 110 -8.32 -19.55 8.37
C GLY A 110 -9.08 -18.45 7.61
N ILE A 111 -9.26 -17.27 8.20
CA ILE A 111 -9.87 -16.12 7.52
C ILE A 111 -8.93 -15.65 6.40
N PRO A 112 -9.42 -15.54 5.16
CA PRO A 112 -8.59 -15.07 4.06
C PRO A 112 -8.23 -13.59 4.22
N VAL A 113 -6.96 -13.27 3.92
CA VAL A 113 -6.44 -11.90 3.91
C VAL A 113 -6.02 -11.53 2.49
N VAL A 114 -6.52 -10.39 2.02
CA VAL A 114 -6.09 -9.78 0.77
C VAL A 114 -5.30 -8.52 1.11
N TYR A 115 -4.01 -8.55 0.84
CA TYR A 115 -3.19 -7.37 1.01
C TYR A 115 -3.24 -6.46 -0.24
N CYS A 116 -3.08 -5.16 -0.03
CA CYS A 116 -3.09 -4.15 -1.06
C CYS A 116 -1.90 -3.22 -0.86
N ALA A 117 -1.13 -2.98 -1.92
CA ALA A 117 0.04 -2.12 -1.88
C ALA A 117 1.07 -2.58 -0.81
N VAL A 118 1.51 -3.83 -0.91
CA VAL A 118 2.60 -4.36 -0.10
C VAL A 118 3.89 -4.26 -0.90
N THR A 119 4.77 -3.35 -0.48
CA THR A 119 6.00 -3.01 -1.20
C THR A 119 7.05 -4.13 -1.13
N ASP A 120 7.12 -4.84 0.00
CA ASP A 120 7.93 -6.05 0.13
C ASP A 120 7.04 -7.28 0.35
N ALA A 121 6.67 -7.94 -0.74
CA ALA A 121 5.80 -9.12 -0.69
C ALA A 121 6.46 -10.33 0.00
N SER A 122 7.77 -10.36 0.22
CA SER A 122 8.47 -11.46 0.90
C SER A 122 8.01 -11.64 2.34
N VAL A 123 7.56 -10.56 2.99
CA VAL A 123 7.02 -10.62 4.35
C VAL A 123 5.71 -11.42 4.43
N MET A 124 5.05 -11.66 3.29
CA MET A 124 3.80 -12.43 3.20
C MET A 124 4.01 -13.92 2.91
N GLU A 125 5.21 -14.35 2.52
CA GLU A 125 5.48 -15.72 2.03
C GLU A 125 5.26 -16.82 3.07
N ASN A 126 5.35 -16.47 4.37
CA ASN A 126 5.16 -17.43 5.46
C ASN A 126 3.68 -17.69 5.82
N TYR A 127 2.74 -16.98 5.20
CA TYR A 127 1.31 -17.13 5.46
C TYR A 127 0.62 -17.88 4.32
N THR A 128 -0.26 -18.82 4.66
CA THR A 128 -0.95 -19.68 3.68
C THR A 128 -2.31 -19.18 3.25
N ASN A 129 -2.89 -18.27 4.04
CA ASN A 129 -4.24 -17.72 3.84
C ASN A 129 -4.22 -16.29 3.27
N VAL A 130 -3.15 -15.92 2.55
CA VAL A 130 -2.97 -14.56 2.02
C VAL A 130 -2.82 -14.55 0.50
N THR A 131 -3.26 -13.47 -0.12
CA THR A 131 -2.99 -13.07 -1.50
C THR A 131 -3.14 -11.55 -1.61
N GLY A 132 -2.93 -10.95 -2.77
CA GLY A 132 -3.15 -9.50 -2.92
C GLY A 132 -2.38 -8.85 -4.04
N SER A 133 -2.07 -7.57 -3.87
CA SER A 133 -1.29 -6.77 -4.82
C SER A 133 -0.05 -6.15 -4.18
N SER A 134 1.03 -6.10 -4.96
CA SER A 134 2.32 -5.53 -4.57
C SER A 134 2.66 -4.32 -5.45
N ASP A 135 3.32 -3.34 -4.85
CA ASP A 135 3.68 -2.04 -5.43
C ASP A 135 5.21 -1.80 -5.43
N ILE A 136 6.01 -2.81 -5.71
CA ILE A 136 7.48 -2.73 -5.70
C ILE A 136 7.95 -1.58 -6.64
N PRO A 137 8.69 -0.57 -6.13
CA PRO A 137 9.20 0.52 -6.95
C PRO A 137 10.25 0.05 -7.96
N ASP A 138 10.23 0.62 -9.16
CA ASP A 138 11.35 0.50 -10.12
C ASP A 138 12.34 1.66 -9.92
N PHE A 139 13.32 1.46 -9.04
CA PHE A 139 14.32 2.48 -8.75
C PHE A 139 15.25 2.79 -9.93
N SER A 140 15.39 1.91 -10.92
CA SER A 140 16.13 2.22 -12.15
C SER A 140 15.39 3.28 -12.96
N LYS A 141 14.08 3.15 -13.11
CA LYS A 141 13.22 4.14 -13.75
C LYS A 141 13.13 5.44 -12.94
N GLN A 142 13.06 5.31 -11.61
CA GLN A 142 13.06 6.48 -10.72
C GLN A 142 14.33 7.31 -10.89
N LEU A 143 15.51 6.69 -10.91
CA LEU A 143 16.79 7.38 -11.10
C LEU A 143 16.97 7.93 -12.51
N GLU A 144 16.39 7.30 -13.55
CA GLU A 144 16.33 7.86 -14.89
C GLU A 144 15.58 9.21 -14.91
N VAL A 145 14.42 9.27 -14.22
CA VAL A 145 13.67 10.52 -14.05
C VAL A 145 14.48 11.55 -13.27
N VAL A 146 15.05 11.17 -12.12
CA VAL A 146 15.87 12.07 -11.28
C VAL A 146 17.03 12.68 -12.08
N THR A 147 17.83 11.84 -12.75
CA THR A 147 19.00 12.30 -13.51
C THR A 147 18.61 13.14 -14.72
N GLY A 148 17.48 12.84 -15.37
CA GLY A 148 16.91 13.64 -16.44
C GLY A 148 16.61 15.08 -16.00
N PHE A 149 15.92 15.27 -14.87
CA PHE A 149 15.62 16.59 -14.31
C PHE A 149 16.86 17.31 -13.76
N MET A 150 17.79 16.59 -13.15
CA MET A 150 19.01 17.16 -12.60
C MET A 150 20.10 17.44 -13.65
N GLY A 151 19.96 16.91 -14.88
CA GLY A 151 20.89 17.10 -15.99
C GLY A 151 22.28 16.50 -15.76
N ARG A 152 22.46 15.63 -14.78
CA ARG A 152 23.75 15.00 -14.44
C ARG A 152 23.56 13.71 -13.62
N ASN A 153 24.58 12.86 -13.60
CA ASN A 153 24.53 11.54 -12.95
C ASN A 153 25.19 11.52 -11.55
N ASN A 154 26.23 12.33 -11.34
CA ASN A 154 26.99 12.39 -10.07
C ASN A 154 26.23 13.20 -9.01
N LEU A 155 25.21 12.59 -8.43
CA LEU A 155 24.30 13.21 -7.46
C LEU A 155 24.51 12.65 -6.06
N LYS A 156 24.37 13.52 -5.06
CA LYS A 156 24.13 13.12 -3.66
C LYS A 156 22.63 13.17 -3.40
N ILE A 157 22.01 12.01 -3.24
CA ILE A 157 20.57 11.88 -3.07
C ILE A 157 20.25 11.59 -1.61
N GLY A 158 19.49 12.47 -0.97
CA GLY A 158 18.99 12.28 0.39
C GLY A 158 17.79 11.35 0.43
N VAL A 159 17.74 10.46 1.42
CA VAL A 159 16.64 9.55 1.63
C VAL A 159 16.29 9.48 3.11
N LEU A 160 15.03 9.71 3.44
CA LEU A 160 14.49 9.52 4.77
C LEU A 160 13.64 8.23 4.77
N TYR A 161 13.76 7.43 5.83
CA TYR A 161 12.95 6.22 5.95
C TYR A 161 12.63 5.90 7.41
N SER A 162 11.42 5.38 7.66
CA SER A 162 11.01 4.94 9.00
C SER A 162 11.60 3.57 9.34
N THR A 163 12.04 3.41 10.57
CA THR A 163 12.47 2.09 11.09
C THR A 163 11.29 1.21 11.51
N GLU A 164 10.09 1.77 11.57
CA GLU A 164 8.87 1.03 11.94
C GLU A 164 8.22 0.31 10.75
N GLU A 165 8.58 0.68 9.52
CA GLU A 165 8.10 0.04 8.29
C GLU A 165 9.15 -0.92 7.75
N SER A 166 8.88 -2.23 7.79
CA SER A 166 9.82 -3.29 7.40
C SER A 166 10.25 -3.21 5.92
N SER A 167 9.42 -2.66 5.05
CA SER A 167 9.71 -2.47 3.62
C SER A 167 10.70 -1.32 3.35
N SER A 168 10.84 -0.35 4.26
CA SER A 168 11.61 0.86 4.00
C SER A 168 13.13 0.62 3.93
N PRO A 169 13.76 -0.16 4.81
CA PRO A 169 15.18 -0.51 4.64
C PRO A 169 15.45 -1.28 3.33
N VAL A 170 14.54 -2.15 2.91
CA VAL A 170 14.66 -2.91 1.65
C VAL A 170 14.63 -1.97 0.44
N GLN A 171 13.76 -0.95 0.46
CA GLN A 171 13.71 0.07 -0.58
C GLN A 171 15.01 0.89 -0.63
N VAL A 172 15.57 1.27 0.53
CA VAL A 172 16.87 1.99 0.60
C VAL A 172 17.98 1.16 -0.06
N GLU A 173 18.09 -0.12 0.26
CA GLU A 173 19.11 -0.99 -0.34
C GLU A 173 18.88 -1.20 -1.85
N SER A 174 17.62 -1.33 -2.29
CA SER A 174 17.28 -1.42 -3.70
C SER A 174 17.63 -0.15 -4.47
N LEU A 175 17.39 1.03 -3.87
CA LEU A 175 17.81 2.32 -4.44
C LEU A 175 19.33 2.45 -4.53
N LYS A 176 20.07 2.04 -3.48
CA LYS A 176 21.53 1.98 -3.49
C LYS A 176 22.07 1.05 -4.58
N GLU A 177 21.42 -0.09 -4.79
CA GLU A 177 21.80 -1.01 -5.85
C GLU A 177 21.59 -0.39 -7.24
N ALA A 178 20.43 0.24 -7.48
CA ALA A 178 20.15 0.94 -8.73
C ALA A 178 21.13 2.10 -8.97
N ALA A 179 21.54 2.81 -7.92
CA ALA A 179 22.48 3.92 -8.00
C ALA A 179 23.88 3.52 -8.50
N LYS A 180 24.27 2.24 -8.37
CA LYS A 180 25.57 1.74 -8.88
C LYS A 180 25.69 1.82 -10.41
N ALA A 181 24.59 1.95 -11.13
CA ALA A 181 24.60 2.17 -12.58
C ALA A 181 25.05 3.60 -12.98
N TYR A 182 25.15 4.51 -12.02
CA TYR A 182 25.47 5.93 -12.24
C TYR A 182 26.78 6.30 -11.57
N ASP A 183 27.78 6.67 -12.37
CA ASP A 183 29.13 6.99 -11.85
C ASP A 183 29.09 8.24 -10.94
N GLY A 184 29.62 8.10 -9.73
CA GLY A 184 29.68 9.16 -8.72
C GLY A 184 28.35 9.48 -8.02
N MET A 185 27.31 8.66 -8.19
CA MET A 185 26.06 8.82 -7.44
C MET A 185 26.21 8.27 -6.01
N GLU A 186 25.76 9.03 -5.02
CA GLU A 186 25.78 8.66 -3.61
C GLU A 186 24.36 8.72 -3.02
N ILE A 187 23.92 7.67 -2.33
CA ILE A 187 22.68 7.67 -1.56
C ILE A 187 23.02 7.92 -0.09
N LEU A 188 22.57 9.07 0.41
CA LEU A 188 22.75 9.50 1.81
C LEU A 188 21.43 9.25 2.55
N ASP A 189 21.32 8.10 3.18
CA ASP A 189 20.11 7.73 3.92
C ASP A 189 20.15 8.17 5.40
N SER A 190 18.98 8.41 5.96
CA SER A 190 18.78 8.71 7.37
C SER A 190 17.54 8.01 7.91
N ALA A 191 17.76 7.13 8.88
CA ALA A 191 16.70 6.42 9.58
C ALA A 191 15.95 7.34 10.55
N VAL A 192 14.64 7.28 10.54
CA VAL A 192 13.72 8.03 11.39
C VAL A 192 13.02 7.03 12.31
N ALA A 193 13.51 6.92 13.55
CA ALA A 193 12.91 6.07 14.57
C ALA A 193 11.76 6.78 15.31
N ASP A 194 11.78 8.09 15.35
CA ASP A 194 10.72 8.94 15.89
C ASP A 194 10.35 9.99 14.85
N ILE A 195 9.14 9.91 14.33
CA ILE A 195 8.66 10.80 13.27
C ILE A 195 8.66 12.27 13.66
N THR A 196 8.65 12.61 14.94
CA THR A 196 8.77 14.00 15.42
C THR A 196 10.14 14.60 15.12
N THR A 197 11.14 13.79 14.78
CA THR A 197 12.50 14.23 14.43
C THR A 197 12.69 14.47 12.93
N ILE A 198 11.67 14.31 12.11
CA ILE A 198 11.75 14.35 10.65
C ILE A 198 12.36 15.66 10.13
N ASP A 199 12.02 16.81 10.72
CA ASP A 199 12.56 18.13 10.36
C ASP A 199 14.08 18.19 10.60
N THR A 200 14.52 17.67 11.75
CA THR A 200 15.94 17.60 12.10
C THR A 200 16.69 16.70 11.13
N LYS A 201 16.14 15.53 10.82
CA LYS A 201 16.74 14.57 9.88
C LYS A 201 16.78 15.10 8.44
N THR A 202 15.78 15.86 8.03
CA THR A 202 15.80 16.57 6.74
C THR A 202 16.94 17.56 6.67
N ASN A 203 17.09 18.42 7.70
CA ASN A 203 18.16 19.41 7.76
C ASN A 203 19.55 18.75 7.86
N GLU A 204 19.72 17.67 8.63
CA GLU A 204 20.99 16.92 8.68
C GLU A 204 21.44 16.42 7.30
N LEU A 205 20.52 15.93 6.45
CA LEU A 205 20.84 15.51 5.08
C LEU A 205 21.19 16.72 4.20
N ILE A 206 20.49 17.83 4.34
CA ILE A 206 20.81 19.09 3.64
C ILE A 206 22.20 19.57 4.01
N ASP A 207 22.58 19.56 5.29
CA ASP A 207 23.89 19.96 5.77
C ASP A 207 25.02 19.02 5.28
N ARG A 208 24.70 17.77 4.95
CA ARG A 208 25.62 16.82 4.29
C ARG A 208 25.78 17.10 2.80
N GLY A 209 25.06 18.09 2.24
CA GLY A 209 25.20 18.55 0.88
C GLY A 209 24.49 17.69 -0.15
N VAL A 210 23.28 17.23 0.15
CA VAL A 210 22.42 16.54 -0.84
C VAL A 210 22.02 17.48 -1.98
N ASP A 211 22.00 16.99 -3.19
CA ASP A 211 21.58 17.72 -4.38
C ASP A 211 20.05 17.69 -4.55
N CYS A 212 19.44 16.57 -4.15
CA CYS A 212 18.00 16.34 -4.17
C CYS A 212 17.63 15.25 -3.16
N PHE A 213 16.32 15.05 -2.96
CA PHE A 213 15.77 13.92 -2.20
C PHE A 213 15.03 12.97 -3.13
N VAL A 214 15.05 11.68 -2.79
CA VAL A 214 14.10 10.67 -3.27
C VAL A 214 13.25 10.24 -2.08
N ASN A 215 11.94 10.48 -2.17
CA ASN A 215 10.98 10.06 -1.16
C ASN A 215 10.46 8.67 -1.53
N LEU A 216 10.59 7.72 -0.61
CA LEU A 216 10.23 6.32 -0.81
C LEU A 216 8.71 6.09 -0.69
N LEU A 217 8.27 4.84 -0.91
CA LEU A 217 6.96 4.34 -0.51
C LEU A 217 7.00 3.95 0.99
N ASP A 218 7.23 4.95 1.83
CA ASP A 218 7.25 4.86 3.28
C ASP A 218 6.08 5.68 3.81
N ASN A 219 5.02 5.02 4.25
CA ASN A 219 3.76 5.68 4.61
C ASN A 219 3.92 6.68 5.75
N THR A 220 4.82 6.37 6.70
CA THR A 220 5.10 7.24 7.87
C THR A 220 5.78 8.53 7.42
N VAL A 221 6.79 8.43 6.54
CA VAL A 221 7.49 9.60 5.97
C VAL A 221 6.59 10.37 5.01
N VAL A 222 5.84 9.67 4.14
CA VAL A 222 4.85 10.28 3.22
C VAL A 222 3.81 11.09 3.97
N GLY A 223 3.35 10.63 5.15
CA GLY A 223 2.44 11.37 6.01
C GLY A 223 3.01 12.72 6.52
N LYS A 224 4.32 12.96 6.38
CA LYS A 224 5.01 14.20 6.75
C LYS A 224 5.59 14.96 5.54
N LEU A 225 5.42 14.46 4.35
CA LEU A 225 5.99 15.03 3.14
C LEU A 225 5.54 16.48 2.94
N GLU A 226 4.25 16.70 2.87
CA GLU A 226 3.64 18.01 2.57
C GLU A 226 3.87 19.04 3.69
N THR A 227 3.76 18.59 4.94
CA THR A 227 3.76 19.50 6.11
C THR A 227 5.13 19.78 6.69
N ASN A 228 6.10 18.91 6.49
CA ASN A 228 7.43 18.98 7.13
C ASN A 228 8.56 19.02 6.09
N ILE A 229 8.67 18.02 5.22
CA ILE A 229 9.82 17.86 4.32
C ILE A 229 9.83 18.95 3.23
N LEU A 230 8.71 19.06 2.46
CA LEU A 230 8.63 20.00 1.33
C LEU A 230 8.80 21.46 1.72
N PRO A 231 8.27 21.98 2.84
CA PRO A 231 8.55 23.36 3.27
C PRO A 231 10.04 23.62 3.47
N ILE A 232 10.77 22.69 4.12
CA ILE A 232 12.21 22.83 4.39
C ILE A 232 13.00 22.78 3.08
N THR A 233 12.76 21.78 2.23
CA THR A 233 13.50 21.57 0.99
C THR A 233 13.23 22.67 -0.04
N ASN A 234 11.99 23.17 -0.14
CA ASN A 234 11.60 24.27 -1.03
C ASN A 234 12.26 25.59 -0.63
N GLU A 235 12.38 25.90 0.69
CA GLU A 235 13.13 27.07 1.16
C GLU A 235 14.59 27.04 0.70
N LYS A 236 15.20 25.86 0.69
CA LYS A 236 16.58 25.64 0.27
C LYS A 236 16.75 25.41 -1.23
N LYS A 237 15.65 25.41 -2.02
CA LYS A 237 15.65 25.12 -3.45
C LYS A 237 16.21 23.72 -3.79
N ILE A 238 16.01 22.75 -2.91
CA ILE A 238 16.44 21.37 -3.10
C ILE A 238 15.22 20.56 -3.56
N PRO A 239 15.22 19.99 -4.78
CA PRO A 239 14.08 19.22 -5.28
C PRO A 239 13.89 17.91 -4.52
N VAL A 240 12.62 17.54 -4.35
CA VAL A 240 12.21 16.22 -3.89
C VAL A 240 11.56 15.48 -5.06
N PHE A 241 12.05 14.28 -5.36
CA PHE A 241 11.45 13.37 -6.33
C PHE A 241 10.63 12.33 -5.57
N GLY A 242 9.38 12.15 -5.97
CA GLY A 242 8.47 11.18 -5.35
C GLY A 242 8.66 9.77 -5.94
N SER A 243 8.06 8.78 -5.33
CA SER A 243 7.99 7.41 -5.84
C SER A 243 6.59 7.05 -6.36
N GLU A 244 5.65 8.03 -6.34
CA GLU A 244 4.30 7.85 -6.85
C GLU A 244 3.61 9.21 -7.15
N ILE A 245 2.49 9.17 -7.90
CA ILE A 245 1.83 10.36 -8.45
C ILE A 245 1.30 11.32 -7.37
N GLU A 246 0.76 10.83 -6.26
CA GLU A 246 0.18 11.70 -5.22
C GLU A 246 1.27 12.54 -4.55
N GLN A 247 2.49 11.99 -4.40
CA GLN A 247 3.64 12.77 -3.92
C GLN A 247 3.99 13.91 -4.90
N VAL A 248 3.85 13.70 -6.20
CA VAL A 248 4.05 14.76 -7.21
C VAL A 248 2.95 15.82 -7.11
N LYS A 249 1.70 15.41 -6.90
CA LYS A 249 0.57 16.35 -6.75
C LYS A 249 0.71 17.25 -5.51
N VAL A 250 1.26 16.71 -4.41
CA VAL A 250 1.47 17.49 -3.18
C VAL A 250 2.74 18.33 -3.19
N GLY A 251 3.62 18.19 -4.19
CA GLY A 251 4.75 19.11 -4.34
C GLY A 251 6.11 18.47 -4.64
N CYS A 252 6.22 17.18 -4.89
CA CYS A 252 7.43 16.61 -5.47
C CYS A 252 7.59 17.06 -6.93
N ALA A 253 8.83 17.13 -7.41
CA ALA A 253 9.14 17.61 -8.76
C ALA A 253 8.67 16.62 -9.84
N ALA A 254 8.98 15.34 -9.67
CA ALA A 254 8.60 14.27 -10.59
C ALA A 254 8.66 12.88 -9.91
N SER A 255 8.13 11.87 -10.59
CA SER A 255 8.22 10.45 -10.18
C SER A 255 8.08 9.51 -11.37
N ALA A 256 8.65 8.30 -11.25
CA ALA A 256 8.22 7.12 -11.98
C ALA A 256 7.21 6.37 -11.08
N SER A 257 5.96 6.26 -11.49
CA SER A 257 4.84 5.94 -10.60
C SER A 257 3.90 4.90 -11.18
N ILE A 258 3.37 4.04 -10.31
CA ILE A 258 2.20 3.20 -10.60
C ILE A 258 0.92 3.89 -10.12
N GLU A 259 -0.22 3.49 -10.68
CA GLU A 259 -1.51 4.06 -10.29
C GLU A 259 -2.17 3.24 -9.18
N TYR A 260 -2.23 3.79 -7.99
CA TYR A 260 -2.74 3.11 -6.79
C TYR A 260 -4.22 2.74 -6.85
N ILE A 261 -5.02 3.45 -7.66
CA ILE A 261 -6.40 3.03 -7.93
C ILE A 261 -6.46 1.64 -8.58
N ASN A 262 -5.51 1.32 -9.48
CA ASN A 262 -5.45 0.02 -10.15
C ASN A 262 -4.91 -1.06 -9.22
N VAL A 263 -3.91 -0.74 -8.38
CA VAL A 263 -3.43 -1.64 -7.31
C VAL A 263 -4.58 -2.03 -6.37
N GLY A 264 -5.41 -1.05 -5.99
CA GLY A 264 -6.63 -1.29 -5.21
C GLY A 264 -7.65 -2.16 -5.93
N LYS A 265 -7.92 -1.89 -7.22
CA LYS A 265 -8.85 -2.71 -8.03
C LYS A 265 -8.43 -4.18 -8.11
N ASP A 266 -7.15 -4.44 -8.26
CA ASP A 266 -6.62 -5.80 -8.29
C ASP A 266 -6.88 -6.53 -6.96
N SER A 267 -6.67 -5.84 -5.83
CA SER A 267 -6.99 -6.39 -4.51
C SER A 267 -8.49 -6.59 -4.31
N GLY A 268 -9.32 -5.64 -4.74
CA GLY A 268 -10.77 -5.77 -4.72
C GLY A 268 -11.26 -6.95 -5.55
N LYS A 269 -10.68 -7.17 -6.74
CA LYS A 269 -10.95 -8.34 -7.59
C LYS A 269 -10.55 -9.65 -6.89
N ALA A 270 -9.39 -9.70 -6.24
CA ALA A 270 -8.96 -10.86 -5.47
C ALA A 270 -9.94 -11.17 -4.33
N ALA A 271 -10.38 -10.15 -3.58
CA ALA A 271 -11.37 -10.30 -2.52
C ALA A 271 -12.73 -10.79 -3.05
N ALA A 272 -13.18 -10.29 -4.21
CA ALA A 272 -14.41 -10.75 -4.86
C ALA A 272 -14.34 -12.24 -5.25
N GLN A 273 -13.20 -12.71 -5.75
CA GLN A 273 -12.98 -14.13 -6.05
C GLN A 273 -13.05 -14.99 -4.79
N ILE A 274 -12.48 -14.53 -3.68
CA ILE A 274 -12.55 -15.21 -2.38
C ILE A 274 -14.01 -15.28 -1.88
N LEU A 275 -14.73 -14.17 -1.92
CA LEU A 275 -16.14 -14.11 -1.51
C LEU A 275 -17.02 -15.03 -2.38
N SER A 276 -16.61 -15.29 -3.62
CA SER A 276 -17.24 -16.25 -4.54
C SER A 276 -16.78 -17.70 -4.30
N GLY A 277 -15.91 -17.97 -3.31
CA GLY A 277 -15.51 -19.31 -2.88
C GLY A 277 -14.17 -19.80 -3.40
N LYS A 278 -13.36 -18.97 -4.08
CA LYS A 278 -12.02 -19.33 -4.53
C LYS A 278 -11.03 -19.29 -3.36
N ALA A 279 -10.12 -20.27 -3.29
CA ALA A 279 -9.07 -20.26 -2.28
C ALA A 279 -7.99 -19.20 -2.57
N THR A 280 -7.37 -18.64 -1.52
CA THR A 280 -6.28 -17.66 -1.67
C THR A 280 -5.11 -18.19 -2.51
N SER A 281 -4.78 -19.48 -2.33
CA SER A 281 -3.70 -20.16 -3.08
C SER A 281 -3.96 -20.29 -4.59
N GLU A 282 -5.19 -20.12 -5.04
CA GLU A 282 -5.57 -20.16 -6.47
C GLU A 282 -5.57 -18.76 -7.11
N ILE A 283 -5.31 -17.71 -6.33
CA ILE A 283 -5.33 -16.33 -6.77
C ILE A 283 -3.87 -15.83 -6.75
N PRO A 284 -3.26 -15.61 -7.93
CA PRO A 284 -1.89 -15.12 -7.99
C PRO A 284 -1.80 -13.70 -7.43
N VAL A 285 -0.66 -13.38 -6.81
CA VAL A 285 -0.34 -12.01 -6.41
C VAL A 285 -0.23 -11.13 -7.65
N SER A 286 -0.97 -10.02 -7.66
CA SER A 286 -0.86 -9.00 -8.71
C SER A 286 0.39 -8.14 -8.44
N ARG A 287 1.13 -7.84 -9.51
CA ARG A 287 2.29 -6.92 -9.47
C ARG A 287 2.15 -5.94 -10.62
N THR A 288 2.05 -4.68 -10.28
CA THR A 288 2.12 -3.61 -11.28
C THR A 288 3.59 -3.30 -11.55
N THR A 289 4.05 -3.47 -12.80
CA THR A 289 5.47 -3.43 -13.15
C THR A 289 5.85 -2.30 -14.10
N GLU A 290 4.89 -1.62 -14.71
CA GLU A 290 5.18 -0.55 -15.67
C GLU A 290 4.75 0.81 -15.09
N PRO A 291 5.72 1.63 -14.63
CA PRO A 291 5.43 2.96 -14.14
C PRO A 291 5.16 3.93 -15.30
N ASN A 292 4.25 4.88 -15.05
CA ASN A 292 4.14 6.10 -15.83
C ASN A 292 4.97 7.20 -15.16
N ASN A 293 5.56 8.08 -15.95
CA ASN A 293 6.31 9.20 -15.41
C ASN A 293 5.41 10.42 -15.27
N TYR A 294 5.47 11.05 -14.10
CA TYR A 294 4.72 12.25 -13.78
C TYR A 294 5.65 13.35 -13.30
N TYR A 295 5.26 14.61 -13.55
CA TYR A 295 5.96 15.78 -13.03
C TYR A 295 4.96 16.88 -12.65
N ASN A 296 5.41 17.85 -11.86
CA ASN A 296 4.63 19.03 -11.50
C ASN A 296 5.33 20.26 -12.10
N SER A 297 4.75 20.79 -13.20
CA SER A 297 5.36 21.92 -13.93
C SER A 297 5.54 23.16 -13.06
N LYS A 298 4.59 23.46 -12.14
CA LYS A 298 4.68 24.61 -11.23
C LYS A 298 5.82 24.44 -10.21
N VAL A 299 6.01 23.23 -9.69
CA VAL A 299 7.13 22.93 -8.79
C VAL A 299 8.45 23.04 -9.55
N CYS A 300 8.55 22.45 -10.74
CA CYS A 300 9.76 22.53 -11.57
C CYS A 300 10.14 23.97 -11.87
N GLU A 301 9.18 24.82 -12.30
CA GLU A 301 9.40 26.25 -12.53
C GLU A 301 9.91 26.95 -11.27
N SER A 302 9.28 26.72 -10.12
CA SER A 302 9.66 27.34 -8.84
C SER A 302 11.08 26.98 -8.39
N LEU A 303 11.53 25.75 -8.71
CA LEU A 303 12.86 25.25 -8.39
C LEU A 303 13.90 25.52 -9.48
N GLY A 304 13.48 26.04 -10.65
CA GLY A 304 14.37 26.29 -11.80
C GLY A 304 14.82 25.00 -12.50
N LEU A 305 14.04 23.92 -12.42
CA LEU A 305 14.32 22.66 -13.08
C LEU A 305 13.87 22.71 -14.56
N THR A 306 14.69 22.15 -15.43
CA THR A 306 14.33 21.97 -16.83
C THR A 306 13.67 20.62 -17.02
N VAL A 307 12.47 20.60 -17.59
CA VAL A 307 11.76 19.35 -17.92
C VAL A 307 12.51 18.64 -19.05
N PRO A 308 12.96 17.38 -18.86
CA PRO A 308 13.66 16.64 -19.90
C PRO A 308 12.74 16.34 -21.08
N SER A 309 13.23 16.46 -22.30
CA SER A 309 12.45 16.24 -23.53
C SER A 309 12.52 14.81 -24.07
N ASP A 310 13.41 14.01 -23.53
CA ASP A 310 13.70 12.62 -23.94
C ASP A 310 12.97 11.58 -23.06
N ILE A 311 12.30 12.03 -22.01
CA ILE A 311 11.46 11.22 -21.13
C ILE A 311 10.00 11.58 -21.38
N SER A 312 9.15 10.57 -21.61
CA SER A 312 7.70 10.79 -21.68
C SER A 312 7.16 11.09 -20.27
N LEU A 313 6.55 12.25 -20.08
CA LEU A 313 6.11 12.78 -18.78
C LEU A 313 4.68 13.32 -18.87
N ASN A 314 3.88 13.05 -17.84
CA ASN A 314 2.52 13.57 -17.67
C ASN A 314 2.54 14.68 -16.60
N ASP A 315 2.01 15.88 -16.95
CA ASP A 315 1.92 16.99 -15.98
C ASP A 315 0.79 16.77 -15.00
N THR A 316 1.04 16.99 -13.72
CA THR A 316 0.04 16.90 -12.65
C THR A 316 -0.48 18.26 -12.18
N ALA A 317 0.06 19.35 -12.71
CA ALA A 317 -0.27 20.72 -12.30
C ALA A 317 -1.50 21.32 -13.02
N GLU A 318 -2.14 20.55 -13.93
CA GLU A 318 -3.35 20.95 -14.64
C GLU A 318 -4.61 20.88 -13.78
#